data_149ed03d63d0929b5c2db0ffec923ce0
#
_entry.id   149ed03d63d0929b5c2db0ffec923ce0
#
_cell.length_a   1.000
_cell.length_b   1.000
_cell.length_c   1.000
_cell.angle_alpha   90.00
_cell.angle_beta   90.00
_cell.angle_gamma   90.00
#
_symmetry.space_group_name_H-M   'P 1'
#
loop_
_entity.id
_entity.type
_entity.pdbx_description
1 polymer ?
#
loop_
_entity_poly.entity_id
_entity_poly.type
_entity_poly.pdbx_seq_one_letter_code
_entity_poly.pdbx_strand_id
1 'polypeptide(L)'
;MKLDHAQVLSPRDGSGAARRFYVDVIGLEEIERPATLGGAGVWFRVGRQELHVSEHEPFEPAAKAHPAFELEAQALDALAERLEASGADVTWDERLPGARRFYAFDPAGNRLEFLTRR
;
A
#
# COMPACT_ATOMS: atom_id res chain seq x y z
N MET A 1 20.76 1.56 11.18
CA MET A 1 19.86 2.09 10.11
C MET A 1 18.68 1.17 10.00
N LYS A 2 17.50 1.72 9.84
CA LYS A 2 16.26 0.95 9.60
C LYS A 2 15.32 1.80 8.74
N LEU A 3 14.42 1.15 8.04
CA LEU A 3 13.40 1.87 7.28
C LEU A 3 12.36 2.41 8.26
N ASP A 4 12.09 3.71 8.22
CA ASP A 4 11.09 4.36 9.06
C ASP A 4 9.72 4.33 8.40
N HIS A 5 9.65 4.81 7.16
CA HIS A 5 8.42 4.81 6.39
C HIS A 5 8.72 4.73 4.89
N ALA A 6 7.68 4.44 4.13
CA ALA A 6 7.68 4.57 2.68
C ALA A 6 6.56 5.53 2.29
N GLN A 7 6.75 6.28 1.21
CA GLN A 7 5.74 7.20 0.72
C GLN A 7 5.38 6.89 -0.72
N VAL A 8 4.08 6.90 -0.99
CA VAL A 8 3.54 6.89 -2.34
C VAL A 8 2.72 8.16 -2.55
N LEU A 9 2.45 8.50 -3.79
CA LEU A 9 1.71 9.71 -4.12
C LEU A 9 0.29 9.37 -4.57
N SER A 10 -0.60 10.35 -4.49
CA SER A 10 -1.90 10.33 -5.13
C SER A 10 -2.11 11.64 -5.88
N PRO A 11 -3.04 11.68 -6.84
CA PRO A 11 -3.45 12.96 -7.40
C PRO A 11 -4.17 13.81 -6.33
N ARG A 12 -4.39 15.09 -6.65
CA ARG A 12 -5.16 15.98 -5.79
C ARG A 12 -6.50 15.33 -5.44
N ASP A 13 -6.92 15.48 -4.18
CA ASP A 13 -8.15 14.91 -3.63
C ASP A 13 -8.17 13.38 -3.55
N GLY A 14 -7.01 12.72 -3.68
CA GLY A 14 -6.91 11.26 -3.62
C GLY A 14 -6.88 10.65 -2.23
N SER A 15 -6.80 11.46 -1.16
CA SER A 15 -6.67 10.94 0.21
C SER A 15 -7.88 10.11 0.64
N GLY A 16 -9.10 10.50 0.24
CA GLY A 16 -10.30 9.75 0.60
C GLY A 16 -10.32 8.35 0.02
N ALA A 17 -9.96 8.21 -1.27
CA ALA A 17 -9.87 6.90 -1.91
C ALA A 17 -8.75 6.05 -1.30
N ALA A 18 -7.61 6.67 -0.98
CA ALA A 18 -6.50 6.00 -0.30
C ALA A 18 -6.94 5.48 1.06
N ARG A 19 -7.64 6.30 1.84
CA ARG A 19 -8.14 5.89 3.15
C ARG A 19 -9.06 4.67 3.05
N ARG A 20 -10.03 4.71 2.15
CA ARG A 20 -10.95 3.57 1.96
C ARG A 20 -10.21 2.31 1.56
N PHE A 21 -9.21 2.43 0.69
CA PHE A 21 -8.44 1.27 0.24
C PHE A 21 -7.54 0.72 1.34
N TYR A 22 -6.70 1.56 1.92
CA TYR A 22 -5.69 1.09 2.89
C TYR A 22 -6.29 0.70 4.23
N VAL A 23 -7.37 1.32 4.67
CA VAL A 23 -8.05 0.95 5.92
C VAL A 23 -9.05 -0.18 5.68
N ASP A 24 -9.98 -0.03 4.74
CA ASP A 24 -11.10 -0.95 4.62
C ASP A 24 -10.73 -2.23 3.89
N VAL A 25 -9.83 -2.19 2.91
CA VAL A 25 -9.45 -3.37 2.13
C VAL A 25 -8.16 -3.98 2.66
N ILE A 26 -7.08 -3.20 2.77
CA ILE A 26 -5.78 -3.69 3.24
C ILE A 26 -5.81 -3.97 4.74
N GLY A 27 -6.52 -3.16 5.52
CA GLY A 27 -6.65 -3.35 6.97
C GLY A 27 -5.63 -2.61 7.79
N LEU A 28 -5.03 -1.53 7.26
CA LEU A 28 -4.10 -0.70 8.02
C LEU A 28 -4.85 0.27 8.93
N GLU A 29 -4.18 0.70 9.99
CA GLU A 29 -4.69 1.73 10.89
C GLU A 29 -4.27 3.11 10.38
N GLU A 30 -5.23 4.02 10.22
CA GLU A 30 -4.89 5.41 9.93
C GLU A 30 -4.34 6.08 11.17
N ILE A 31 -3.22 6.83 11.01
CA ILE A 31 -2.60 7.61 12.08
C ILE A 31 -2.60 9.07 11.71
N GLU A 32 -2.41 9.94 12.70
CA GLU A 32 -2.42 11.37 12.50
C GLU A 32 -1.23 11.82 11.61
N ARG A 33 -1.53 12.60 10.59
CA ARG A 33 -0.53 13.30 9.78
C ARG A 33 -0.34 14.68 10.37
N PRO A 34 0.90 15.07 10.78
CA PRO A 34 1.11 16.38 11.39
C PRO A 34 0.69 17.54 10.48
N ALA A 35 -0.12 18.43 11.01
CA ALA A 35 -0.63 19.58 10.26
C ALA A 35 0.49 20.56 9.85
N THR A 36 1.60 20.55 10.58
CA THR A 36 2.76 21.40 10.30
C THR A 36 3.42 21.11 8.96
N LEU A 37 3.16 19.93 8.37
CA LEU A 37 3.73 19.55 7.07
C LEU A 37 3.13 20.35 5.91
N GLY A 38 1.93 20.92 6.10
CA GLY A 38 1.19 21.55 5.00
C GLY A 38 0.74 20.52 3.97
N GLY A 39 0.12 20.98 2.89
CA GLY A 39 -0.40 20.08 1.85
C GLY A 39 -1.48 19.14 2.38
N ALA A 40 -1.72 18.08 1.64
CA ALA A 40 -2.72 17.07 1.99
C ALA A 40 -2.15 15.66 1.81
N GLY A 41 -2.67 14.72 2.60
CA GLY A 41 -2.27 13.34 2.55
C GLY A 41 -2.85 12.56 3.71
N VAL A 42 -2.50 11.29 3.78
CA VAL A 42 -2.97 10.40 4.83
C VAL A 42 -1.86 9.41 5.19
N TRP A 43 -1.73 9.14 6.48
CA TRP A 43 -0.69 8.25 7.01
C TRP A 43 -1.30 7.00 7.62
N PHE A 44 -0.60 5.88 7.47
CA PHE A 44 -1.04 4.59 8.00
C PHE A 44 0.10 3.90 8.75
N ARG A 45 -0.27 3.16 9.80
CA ARG A 45 0.67 2.31 10.52
C ARG A 45 0.82 0.96 9.83
N VAL A 46 2.06 0.51 9.68
CA VAL A 46 2.40 -0.80 9.11
C VAL A 46 3.38 -1.47 10.08
N GLY A 47 2.86 -2.25 11.03
CA GLY A 47 3.71 -2.82 12.08
C GLY A 47 4.39 -1.72 12.88
N ARG A 48 5.72 -1.68 12.84
CA ARG A 48 6.51 -0.63 13.50
C ARG A 48 6.91 0.50 12.53
N GLN A 49 6.47 0.43 11.31
CA GLN A 49 6.77 1.38 10.26
C GLN A 49 5.49 2.08 9.83
N GLU A 50 5.59 2.93 8.82
CA GLU A 50 4.45 3.70 8.35
C GLU A 50 4.43 3.73 6.83
N LEU A 51 3.24 3.85 6.27
CA LEU A 51 3.02 4.16 4.87
C LEU A 51 2.37 5.53 4.79
N HIS A 52 2.99 6.42 4.03
CA HIS A 52 2.49 7.77 3.82
C HIS A 52 1.94 7.88 2.40
N VAL A 53 0.78 8.49 2.25
CA VAL A 53 0.23 8.87 0.95
C VAL A 53 0.16 10.39 0.91
N SER A 54 0.82 11.00 -0.07
CA SER A 54 0.85 12.46 -0.22
C SER A 54 0.17 12.85 -1.52
N GLU A 55 -0.74 13.82 -1.44
CA GLU A 55 -1.34 14.40 -2.65
C GLU A 55 -0.33 15.27 -3.35
N HIS A 56 -0.22 15.11 -4.65
CA HIS A 56 0.76 15.85 -5.45
C HIS A 56 0.27 16.01 -6.88
N GLU A 57 0.48 17.20 -7.43
CA GLU A 57 0.24 17.49 -8.85
C GLU A 57 1.51 18.11 -9.44
N PRO A 58 1.96 17.67 -10.63
CA PRO A 58 1.36 16.63 -11.47
C PRO A 58 1.57 15.22 -10.86
N PHE A 59 0.66 14.30 -11.15
CA PHE A 59 0.74 12.93 -10.64
C PHE A 59 0.84 11.91 -11.77
N GLU A 60 1.76 10.96 -11.59
CA GLU A 60 1.90 9.77 -12.42
C GLU A 60 2.44 8.65 -11.53
N PRO A 61 1.80 7.47 -11.49
CA PRO A 61 2.31 6.37 -10.67
C PRO A 61 3.66 5.87 -11.20
N ALA A 62 4.53 5.48 -10.29
CA ALA A 62 5.83 4.92 -10.65
C ALA A 62 5.65 3.61 -11.43
N ALA A 63 6.44 3.45 -12.50
CA ALA A 63 6.35 2.26 -13.34
C ALA A 63 6.81 0.99 -12.63
N LYS A 64 7.83 1.09 -11.76
CA LYS A 64 8.41 -0.08 -11.08
C LYS A 64 8.60 0.10 -9.58
N ALA A 65 8.89 1.32 -9.10
CA ALA A 65 9.09 1.56 -7.68
C ALA A 65 7.81 1.21 -6.90
N HIS A 66 7.97 0.44 -5.82
CA HIS A 66 6.82 -0.02 -5.04
C HIS A 66 7.24 -0.41 -3.63
N PRO A 67 6.37 -0.22 -2.63
CA PRO A 67 6.58 -0.80 -1.31
C PRO A 67 6.21 -2.28 -1.32
N ALA A 68 6.83 -3.04 -0.42
CA ALA A 68 6.51 -4.45 -0.23
C ALA A 68 6.16 -4.69 1.24
N PHE A 69 5.06 -5.44 1.45
CA PHE A 69 4.54 -5.73 2.77
C PHE A 69 4.63 -7.23 3.03
N GLU A 70 5.22 -7.59 4.15
CA GLU A 70 5.32 -9.00 4.55
C GLU A 70 4.18 -9.37 5.50
N LEU A 71 3.53 -10.51 5.23
CA LEU A 71 2.44 -11.04 6.03
C LEU A 71 2.67 -12.52 6.31
N GLU A 72 1.96 -13.04 7.31
CA GLU A 72 1.84 -14.48 7.49
C GLU A 72 1.06 -15.09 6.32
N ALA A 73 1.33 -16.38 6.03
CA ALA A 73 0.78 -17.04 4.84
C ALA A 73 -0.75 -16.97 4.77
N GLN A 74 -1.42 -17.23 5.89
CA GLN A 74 -2.90 -17.20 5.92
C GLN A 74 -3.45 -15.79 5.69
N ALA A 75 -2.78 -14.78 6.23
CA ALA A 75 -3.17 -13.40 6.04
C ALA A 75 -2.95 -12.96 4.58
N LEU A 76 -1.92 -13.46 3.92
CA LEU A 76 -1.66 -13.17 2.51
C LEU A 76 -2.80 -13.66 1.63
N ASP A 77 -3.24 -14.91 1.81
CA ASP A 77 -4.35 -15.47 1.05
C ASP A 77 -5.66 -14.71 1.29
N ALA A 78 -5.95 -14.40 2.56
CA ALA A 78 -7.15 -13.65 2.92
C ALA A 78 -7.15 -12.24 2.32
N LEU A 79 -5.98 -11.60 2.27
CA LEU A 79 -5.84 -10.27 1.67
C LEU A 79 -6.09 -10.32 0.17
N ALA A 80 -5.53 -11.34 -0.53
CA ALA A 80 -5.77 -11.52 -1.95
C ALA A 80 -7.28 -11.64 -2.25
N GLU A 81 -8.00 -12.41 -1.44
CA GLU A 81 -9.45 -12.57 -1.58
C GLU A 81 -10.20 -11.24 -1.37
N ARG A 82 -9.81 -10.47 -0.34
CA ARG A 82 -10.44 -9.16 -0.08
C ARG A 82 -10.19 -8.17 -1.22
N LEU A 83 -8.97 -8.16 -1.75
CA LEU A 83 -8.63 -7.30 -2.89
C LEU A 83 -9.48 -7.66 -4.11
N GLU A 84 -9.56 -8.94 -4.45
CA GLU A 84 -10.38 -9.37 -5.59
C GLU A 84 -11.85 -9.05 -5.37
N ALA A 85 -12.36 -9.24 -4.17
CA ALA A 85 -13.75 -8.90 -3.83
C ALA A 85 -14.02 -7.40 -3.95
N SER A 86 -13.01 -6.56 -3.74
CA SER A 86 -13.12 -5.10 -3.89
C SER A 86 -13.01 -4.63 -5.35
N GLY A 87 -12.73 -5.56 -6.28
CA GLY A 87 -12.55 -5.24 -7.70
C GLY A 87 -11.11 -4.94 -8.09
N ALA A 88 -10.16 -5.08 -7.19
CA ALA A 88 -8.74 -4.90 -7.49
C ALA A 88 -8.16 -6.13 -8.18
N ASP A 89 -7.23 -5.90 -9.11
CA ASP A 89 -6.50 -6.99 -9.75
C ASP A 89 -5.42 -7.52 -8.80
N VAL A 90 -5.30 -8.84 -8.73
CA VAL A 90 -4.26 -9.54 -7.98
C VAL A 90 -3.46 -10.40 -8.96
N THR A 91 -2.14 -10.16 -9.02
CA THR A 91 -1.26 -10.90 -9.93
C THR A 91 -0.22 -11.66 -9.10
N TRP A 92 -0.38 -12.96 -9.00
CA TRP A 92 0.59 -13.82 -8.33
C TRP A 92 1.88 -13.93 -9.15
N ASP A 93 3.02 -13.97 -8.45
CA ASP A 93 4.34 -13.99 -9.06
C ASP A 93 5.22 -15.00 -8.32
N GLU A 94 5.72 -16.00 -9.06
CA GLU A 94 6.50 -17.09 -8.49
C GLU A 94 8.01 -16.95 -8.72
N ARG A 95 8.46 -15.83 -9.28
CA ARG A 95 9.86 -15.68 -9.68
C ARG A 95 10.83 -15.39 -8.52
N LEU A 96 10.32 -15.02 -7.33
CA LEU A 96 11.17 -14.74 -6.18
C LEU A 96 11.37 -16.02 -5.36
N PRO A 97 12.60 -16.61 -5.36
CA PRO A 97 12.86 -17.80 -4.55
C PRO A 97 12.67 -17.52 -3.06
N GLY A 98 12.11 -18.49 -2.33
CA GLY A 98 11.94 -18.39 -0.88
C GLY A 98 10.78 -17.50 -0.44
N ALA A 99 9.95 -17.06 -1.37
CA ALA A 99 8.78 -16.25 -1.04
C ALA A 99 7.59 -16.66 -1.91
N ARG A 100 6.41 -16.39 -1.38
CA ARG A 100 5.17 -16.47 -2.14
C ARG A 100 4.60 -15.05 -2.13
N ARG A 101 4.27 -14.49 -3.29
CA ARG A 101 3.91 -13.08 -3.39
C ARG A 101 2.90 -12.79 -4.49
N PHE A 102 2.22 -11.65 -4.35
CA PHE A 102 1.42 -11.08 -5.43
C PHE A 102 1.61 -9.56 -5.49
N TYR A 103 1.23 -9.01 -6.62
CA TYR A 103 1.16 -7.56 -6.84
C TYR A 103 -0.30 -7.12 -6.93
N ALA A 104 -0.55 -5.92 -6.46
CA ALA A 104 -1.82 -5.24 -6.61
C ALA A 104 -1.55 -3.75 -6.81
N PHE A 105 -2.58 -2.97 -7.10
CA PHE A 105 -2.46 -1.52 -7.28
C PHE A 105 -3.44 -0.81 -6.36
N ASP A 106 -3.01 0.31 -5.79
CA ASP A 106 -3.92 1.16 -5.04
C ASP A 106 -4.82 1.97 -6.00
N PRO A 107 -5.81 2.73 -5.48
CA PRO A 107 -6.72 3.48 -6.35
C PRO A 107 -6.04 4.50 -7.28
N ALA A 108 -4.88 4.99 -6.91
CA ALA A 108 -4.11 5.93 -7.74
C ALA A 108 -3.24 5.23 -8.78
N GLY A 109 -3.17 3.89 -8.75
CA GLY A 109 -2.34 3.11 -9.66
C GLY A 109 -0.94 2.83 -9.14
N ASN A 110 -0.64 3.12 -7.88
CA ASN A 110 0.64 2.75 -7.29
C ASN A 110 0.73 1.25 -7.14
N ARG A 111 1.86 0.69 -7.56
CA ARG A 111 2.13 -0.74 -7.45
C ARG A 111 2.45 -1.11 -6.01
N LEU A 112 1.87 -2.21 -5.54
CA LEU A 112 2.11 -2.74 -4.21
C LEU A 112 2.49 -4.21 -4.33
N GLU A 113 3.42 -4.64 -3.48
CA GLU A 113 3.78 -6.06 -3.38
C GLU A 113 3.39 -6.56 -1.99
N PHE A 114 2.81 -7.76 -1.95
CA PHE A 114 2.49 -8.45 -0.70
C PHE A 114 3.11 -9.83 -0.74
N LEU A 115 3.85 -10.21 0.32
CA LEU A 115 4.60 -11.46 0.31
C LEU A 115 4.63 -12.12 1.68
N THR A 116 4.86 -13.43 1.64
CA THR A 116 5.22 -14.19 2.83
C THR A 116 6.53 -14.93 2.54
N ARG A 117 7.43 -14.96 3.50
CA ARG A 117 8.69 -15.71 3.39
C ARG A 117 8.43 -17.16 3.77
N ARG A 118 9.08 -18.04 3.05
CA ARG A 118 9.01 -19.48 3.30
C ARG A 118 10.14 -19.95 4.19
#